data_141f7db7509c459c37bfb420d6c78492
#
_entry.id   141f7db7509c459c37bfb420d6c78492
#
_cell.length_a   1.000
_cell.length_b   1.000
_cell.length_c   1.000
_cell.angle_alpha   90.00
_cell.angle_beta   90.00
_cell.angle_gamma   90.00
#
_symmetry.space_group_name_H-M   'P 1'
#
loop_
_entity.id
_entity.type
_entity.pdbx_description
1 polymer ?
#
loop_
_entity_poly.entity_id
_entity_poly.type
_entity_poly.pdbx_seq_one_letter_code
_entity_poly.pdbx_strand_id
1 'polypeptide(L)'
;VEYSFNKKEYLPREFPKNSITFSYQYDVMSPTDKFLKTDKDNVFVSFKTSTVDQMSYVRNIALKYENETQFGLKTTVEVKHSTDEPTGGLAYITNDDQKTLVPEIQTMEASLAFRYAPGETFVNTKQRRIPVSFDAPVFTLSHTTGFKGVLGGEYNFNLTEVGLYKRFWFSSWGKIDMFVKGGAQWNKVPFPLLIMPAANLSYILQRETFNLINNMEFLNDRYASLDVSWDLNGKIFNRIPLLKKLKWREAVSYTHLRAHETAANLV
;
A
#
# COMPACT_ATOMS: atom_id res chain seq x y z
N VAL A 1 18.76 -7.71 4.47
CA VAL A 1 19.85 -7.20 5.31
C VAL A 1 19.72 -5.69 5.38
N GLU A 2 19.77 -5.12 6.58
CA GLU A 2 19.70 -3.68 6.82
C GLU A 2 21.02 -3.21 7.49
N TYR A 3 21.57 -2.11 6.96
CA TYR A 3 22.70 -1.41 7.54
C TYR A 3 22.28 -0.01 7.95
N SER A 4 22.45 0.33 9.24
CA SER A 4 22.15 1.65 9.79
C SER A 4 23.41 2.52 9.87
N PHE A 5 23.32 3.75 9.40
CA PHE A 5 24.40 4.76 9.48
C PHE A 5 24.42 5.48 10.83
N ASN A 6 23.43 5.27 11.68
CA ASN A 6 23.38 5.88 13.00
C ASN A 6 24.40 5.21 13.92
N LYS A 7 25.29 5.99 14.52
CA LYS A 7 26.43 5.52 15.33
C LYS A 7 26.07 5.04 16.75
N LYS A 8 24.80 4.98 17.11
CA LYS A 8 24.42 4.50 18.44
C LYS A 8 24.35 2.97 18.45
N GLU A 9 25.19 2.39 19.27
CA GLU A 9 25.74 1.05 19.19
C GLU A 9 24.78 -0.12 19.45
N TYR A 10 23.51 0.08 19.75
CA TYR A 10 22.76 -1.02 20.35
C TYR A 10 21.45 -1.43 19.68
N LEU A 11 20.94 -0.68 18.71
CA LEU A 11 19.69 -1.05 18.02
C LEU A 11 19.75 -0.66 16.55
N PRO A 12 19.69 -1.61 15.61
CA PRO A 12 19.64 -1.32 14.17
C PRO A 12 18.35 -0.55 13.75
N ARG A 13 17.51 -0.16 14.71
CA ARG A 13 16.26 0.58 14.50
C ARG A 13 16.20 1.89 15.28
N GLU A 14 17.34 2.54 15.53
CA GLU A 14 17.33 3.85 16.17
C GLU A 14 16.84 4.94 15.21
N PHE A 15 16.14 5.90 15.78
CA PHE A 15 15.53 7.01 15.06
C PHE A 15 16.15 8.35 15.47
N PRO A 16 16.26 9.30 14.53
CA PRO A 16 15.78 9.28 13.13
C PRO A 16 16.48 8.21 12.28
N LYS A 17 15.70 7.51 11.46
CA LYS A 17 16.19 6.40 10.65
C LYS A 17 17.13 6.92 9.55
N ASN A 18 18.29 6.28 9.41
CA ASN A 18 19.22 6.49 8.30
C ASN A 18 19.86 5.16 7.99
N SER A 19 19.31 4.45 7.01
CA SER A 19 19.71 3.08 6.73
C SER A 19 19.59 2.72 5.26
N ILE A 20 20.41 1.75 4.85
CA ILE A 20 20.32 1.04 3.59
C ILE A 20 19.84 -0.38 3.88
N THR A 21 18.83 -0.82 3.10
CA THR A 21 18.28 -2.17 3.20
C THR A 21 18.38 -2.85 1.85
N PHE A 22 19.02 -4.02 1.83
CA PHE A 22 18.96 -4.96 0.71
C PHE A 22 17.93 -6.03 1.02
N SER A 23 17.02 -6.28 0.10
CA SER A 23 15.97 -7.31 0.23
C SER A 23 15.92 -8.20 -1.00
N TYR A 24 15.73 -9.48 -0.75
CA TYR A 24 15.34 -10.47 -1.75
C TYR A 24 14.05 -11.12 -1.27
N GLN A 25 13.07 -11.20 -2.13
CA GLN A 25 11.78 -11.82 -1.87
C GLN A 25 11.40 -12.70 -3.05
N TYR A 26 10.96 -13.92 -2.76
CA TYR A 26 10.30 -14.81 -3.70
C TYR A 26 9.03 -15.30 -3.06
N ASP A 27 7.89 -14.98 -3.65
CA ASP A 27 6.59 -15.23 -3.05
C ASP A 27 5.52 -15.41 -4.14
N VAL A 28 4.40 -16.02 -3.77
CA VAL A 28 3.21 -16.10 -4.61
C VAL A 28 2.25 -14.98 -4.19
N MET A 29 1.92 -14.09 -5.11
CA MET A 29 1.11 -12.92 -4.84
C MET A 29 0.03 -12.74 -5.90
N SER A 30 -1.13 -12.22 -5.49
CA SER A 30 -2.06 -11.66 -6.48
C SER A 30 -1.53 -10.31 -7.00
N PRO A 31 -1.78 -9.95 -8.26
CA PRO A 31 -1.39 -8.64 -8.78
C PRO A 31 -1.90 -7.46 -7.94
N THR A 32 -3.08 -7.56 -7.33
CA THR A 32 -3.63 -6.54 -6.42
C THR A 32 -2.90 -6.44 -5.09
N ASP A 33 -2.20 -7.49 -4.65
CA ASP A 33 -1.45 -7.48 -3.39
C ASP A 33 -0.24 -6.53 -3.44
N LYS A 34 0.21 -6.12 -4.63
CA LYS A 34 1.24 -5.08 -4.82
C LYS A 34 0.81 -3.72 -4.24
N PHE A 35 -0.49 -3.46 -4.20
CA PHE A 35 -1.10 -2.22 -3.71
C PHE A 35 -1.55 -2.32 -2.25
N LEU A 36 -1.48 -3.51 -1.63
CA LEU A 36 -1.77 -3.71 -0.22
C LEU A 36 -0.61 -3.22 0.64
N LYS A 37 -0.86 -2.25 1.50
CA LYS A 37 0.09 -1.77 2.51
C LYS A 37 -0.21 -2.37 3.89
N THR A 38 -0.58 -3.64 3.93
CA THR A 38 -0.99 -4.32 5.16
C THR A 38 0.22 -4.87 5.92
N ASP A 39 0.14 -4.81 7.25
CA ASP A 39 1.09 -5.47 8.13
C ASP A 39 0.91 -7.00 7.97
N LYS A 40 1.88 -7.68 7.38
CA LYS A 40 1.83 -9.13 7.09
C LYS A 40 1.86 -9.99 8.36
N ASP A 41 2.11 -9.41 9.51
CA ASP A 41 2.24 -10.12 10.79
C ASP A 41 0.90 -10.54 11.41
N ASN A 42 -0.22 -10.27 10.76
CA ASN A 42 -1.53 -10.63 11.28
C ASN A 42 -2.03 -11.94 10.64
N VAL A 43 -1.98 -13.03 11.40
CA VAL A 43 -2.45 -14.37 10.98
C VAL A 43 -3.88 -14.34 10.46
N PHE A 44 -4.76 -13.52 11.04
CA PHE A 44 -6.16 -13.43 10.61
C PHE A 44 -6.35 -12.80 9.23
N VAL A 45 -5.41 -12.02 8.74
CA VAL A 45 -5.42 -11.47 7.37
C VAL A 45 -5.19 -12.58 6.33
N SER A 46 -4.55 -13.67 6.73
CA SER A 46 -4.30 -14.82 5.87
C SER A 46 -5.55 -15.65 5.58
N PHE A 47 -6.60 -15.51 6.40
CA PHE A 47 -7.88 -16.17 6.12
C PHE A 47 -8.64 -15.40 5.05
N LYS A 48 -8.72 -15.99 3.86
CA LYS A 48 -9.41 -15.40 2.71
C LYS A 48 -10.88 -15.81 2.67
N THR A 49 -11.73 -14.90 2.20
CA THR A 49 -13.18 -15.12 2.02
C THR A 49 -13.50 -15.89 0.74
N SER A 50 -12.57 -15.87 -0.22
CA SER A 50 -12.71 -16.56 -1.52
C SER A 50 -11.38 -17.17 -1.93
N THR A 51 -11.45 -18.15 -2.81
CA THR A 51 -10.28 -18.72 -3.49
C THR A 51 -9.71 -17.68 -4.45
N VAL A 52 -8.41 -17.43 -4.37
CA VAL A 52 -7.70 -16.56 -5.31
C VAL A 52 -6.94 -17.47 -6.27
N ASP A 53 -7.43 -17.59 -7.49
CA ASP A 53 -6.82 -18.45 -8.52
C ASP A 53 -5.84 -17.69 -9.41
N GLN A 54 -6.03 -16.37 -9.54
CA GLN A 54 -5.19 -15.50 -10.35
C GLN A 54 -4.01 -14.99 -9.53
N MET A 55 -2.87 -15.64 -9.67
CA MET A 55 -1.66 -15.35 -8.92
C MET A 55 -0.44 -15.25 -9.83
N SER A 56 0.64 -14.71 -9.30
CA SER A 56 1.96 -14.69 -9.94
C SER A 56 3.03 -15.11 -8.94
N TYR A 57 4.03 -15.83 -9.40
CA TYR A 57 5.30 -15.93 -8.70
C TYR A 57 6.06 -14.62 -8.89
N VAL A 58 6.30 -13.94 -7.80
CA VAL A 58 6.97 -12.63 -7.81
C VAL A 58 8.34 -12.76 -7.16
N ARG A 59 9.37 -12.43 -7.93
CA ARG A 59 10.75 -12.37 -7.46
C ARG A 59 11.20 -10.91 -7.46
N ASN A 60 11.45 -10.37 -6.28
CA ASN A 60 11.90 -9.00 -6.07
C ASN A 60 13.31 -8.95 -5.50
N ILE A 61 14.16 -8.15 -6.11
CA ILE A 61 15.47 -7.76 -5.59
C ILE A 61 15.42 -6.25 -5.43
N ALA A 62 15.60 -5.75 -4.21
CA ALA A 62 15.52 -4.31 -3.97
C ALA A 62 16.64 -3.80 -3.07
N LEU A 63 17.12 -2.61 -3.41
CA LEU A 63 17.99 -1.79 -2.60
C LEU A 63 17.26 -0.52 -2.22
N LYS A 64 17.05 -0.33 -0.92
CA LYS A 64 16.27 0.78 -0.38
C LYS A 64 17.11 1.60 0.59
N TYR A 65 17.15 2.91 0.38
CA TYR A 65 17.70 3.89 1.30
C TYR A 65 16.58 4.67 1.98
N GLU A 66 16.61 4.75 3.30
CA GLU A 66 15.63 5.50 4.11
C GLU A 66 16.35 6.52 4.98
N ASN A 67 15.90 7.76 4.90
CA ASN A 67 16.35 8.85 5.76
C ASN A 67 15.16 9.54 6.42
N GLU A 68 15.22 9.69 7.74
CA GLU A 68 14.25 10.45 8.52
C GLU A 68 14.92 11.67 9.14
N THR A 69 14.18 12.77 9.17
CA THR A 69 14.60 14.01 9.82
C THR A 69 13.81 14.24 11.10
N GLN A 70 14.36 15.06 12.00
CA GLN A 70 13.69 15.38 13.27
C GLN A 70 12.39 16.17 13.11
N PHE A 71 12.21 16.90 12.01
CA PHE A 71 10.99 17.65 11.72
C PHE A 71 9.89 16.83 11.06
N GLY A 72 10.03 15.49 11.00
CA GLY A 72 8.99 14.58 10.54
C GLY A 72 8.97 14.31 9.04
N LEU A 73 10.03 14.66 8.30
CA LEU A 73 10.19 14.26 6.90
C LEU A 73 10.96 12.93 6.82
N LYS A 74 10.36 11.95 6.16
CA LYS A 74 10.99 10.69 5.77
C LYS A 74 11.13 10.67 4.25
N THR A 75 12.35 10.46 3.78
CA THR A 75 12.69 10.25 2.36
C THR A 75 13.07 8.80 2.15
N THR A 76 12.51 8.17 1.14
CA THR A 76 12.83 6.80 0.74
C THR A 76 13.21 6.80 -0.73
N VAL A 77 14.38 6.24 -1.04
CA VAL A 77 14.82 5.97 -2.40
C VAL A 77 14.96 4.46 -2.54
N GLU A 78 14.32 3.87 -3.54
CA GLU A 78 14.37 2.43 -3.77
C GLU A 78 14.67 2.15 -5.23
N VAL A 79 15.54 1.19 -5.47
CA VAL A 79 15.78 0.59 -6.78
C VAL A 79 15.39 -0.87 -6.68
N LYS A 80 14.49 -1.32 -7.54
CA LYS A 80 13.89 -2.64 -7.49
C LYS A 80 13.89 -3.30 -8.86
N HIS A 81 14.33 -4.54 -8.92
CA HIS A 81 14.12 -5.44 -10.04
C HIS A 81 13.05 -6.47 -9.66
N SER A 82 12.00 -6.57 -10.46
CA SER A 82 10.89 -7.52 -10.27
C SER A 82 10.74 -8.41 -11.48
N THR A 83 10.51 -9.70 -11.22
CA THR A 83 10.10 -10.68 -12.23
C THR A 83 8.78 -11.27 -11.79
N ASP A 84 7.76 -11.21 -12.66
CA ASP A 84 6.40 -11.68 -12.40
C ASP A 84 6.06 -12.81 -13.38
N GLU A 85 5.93 -14.04 -12.89
CA GLU A 85 5.50 -15.22 -13.66
C GLU A 85 4.03 -15.53 -13.34
N PRO A 86 3.11 -15.47 -14.30
CA PRO A 86 1.70 -15.77 -14.05
C PRO A 86 1.50 -17.26 -13.71
N THR A 87 0.56 -17.53 -12.80
CA THR A 87 0.24 -18.90 -12.39
C THR A 87 -1.25 -19.05 -12.06
N GLY A 88 -1.72 -20.30 -11.94
CA GLY A 88 -3.14 -20.60 -11.74
C GLY A 88 -3.97 -20.22 -12.95
N GLY A 89 -5.05 -19.48 -12.72
CA GLY A 89 -5.95 -18.98 -13.77
C GLY A 89 -5.46 -17.70 -14.47
N LEU A 90 -4.24 -17.22 -14.16
CA LEU A 90 -3.67 -16.02 -14.76
C LEU A 90 -2.74 -16.39 -15.91
N ALA A 91 -2.87 -15.70 -17.05
CA ALA A 91 -1.96 -15.80 -18.18
C ALA A 91 -1.70 -14.41 -18.78
N TYR A 92 -0.46 -14.14 -19.16
CA TYR A 92 -0.10 -12.94 -19.91
C TYR A 92 -0.12 -13.29 -21.39
N ILE A 93 -0.86 -12.50 -22.16
CA ILE A 93 -1.05 -12.73 -23.59
C ILE A 93 -0.76 -11.42 -24.32
N THR A 94 0.07 -11.48 -25.38
CA THR A 94 0.34 -10.34 -26.24
C THR A 94 -0.94 -9.91 -26.98
N ASN A 95 -1.11 -8.60 -27.16
CA ASN A 95 -2.24 -8.06 -27.94
C ASN A 95 -2.01 -8.12 -29.47
N ASP A 96 -1.07 -8.92 -29.92
CA ASP A 96 -0.81 -9.17 -31.33
C ASP A 96 -1.85 -10.14 -31.91
N ASP A 97 -2.00 -10.14 -33.23
CA ASP A 97 -2.94 -11.05 -33.95
C ASP A 97 -2.72 -12.54 -33.60
N GLN A 98 -1.52 -12.91 -33.18
CA GLN A 98 -1.13 -14.27 -32.80
C GLN A 98 -1.43 -14.63 -31.34
N LYS A 99 -1.79 -13.68 -30.47
CA LYS A 99 -2.06 -13.91 -29.03
C LYS A 99 -1.01 -14.80 -28.35
N THR A 100 0.24 -14.44 -28.51
CA THR A 100 1.37 -15.21 -27.97
C THR A 100 1.39 -15.12 -26.45
N LEU A 101 1.61 -16.26 -25.77
CA LEU A 101 1.79 -16.31 -24.33
C LEU A 101 3.14 -15.67 -23.94
N VAL A 102 3.10 -14.78 -22.96
CA VAL A 102 4.28 -14.16 -22.34
C VAL A 102 4.57 -14.91 -21.05
N PRO A 103 5.72 -15.58 -20.94
CA PRO A 103 6.00 -16.42 -19.77
C PRO A 103 6.24 -15.63 -18.49
N GLU A 104 6.84 -14.45 -18.59
CA GLU A 104 7.15 -13.59 -17.45
C GLU A 104 7.22 -12.12 -17.89
N ILE A 105 7.05 -11.22 -16.94
CA ILE A 105 7.25 -9.78 -17.14
C ILE A 105 8.36 -9.34 -16.21
N GLN A 106 9.39 -8.69 -16.76
CA GLN A 106 10.48 -8.13 -16.00
C GLN A 106 10.41 -6.61 -15.96
N THR A 107 10.57 -6.06 -14.75
CA THR A 107 10.63 -4.60 -14.55
C THR A 107 11.87 -4.20 -13.77
N MET A 108 12.44 -3.07 -14.16
CA MET A 108 13.48 -2.38 -13.42
C MET A 108 12.95 -1.01 -13.03
N GLU A 109 12.86 -0.73 -11.74
CA GLU A 109 12.17 0.42 -11.20
C GLU A 109 13.07 1.23 -10.27
N ALA A 110 12.97 2.54 -10.34
CA ALA A 110 13.48 3.44 -9.30
C ALA A 110 12.33 4.25 -8.74
N SER A 111 12.19 4.28 -7.43
CA SER A 111 11.16 5.02 -6.73
C SER A 111 11.73 6.02 -5.75
N LEU A 112 11.09 7.19 -5.68
CA LEU A 112 11.34 8.23 -4.71
C LEU A 112 10.05 8.50 -3.95
N ALA A 113 10.09 8.35 -2.63
CA ALA A 113 8.93 8.57 -1.80
C ALA A 113 9.25 9.53 -0.64
N PHE A 114 8.32 10.43 -0.38
CA PHE A 114 8.34 11.36 0.73
C PHE A 114 7.13 11.11 1.63
N ARG A 115 7.38 11.09 2.94
CA ARG A 115 6.34 11.11 3.97
C ARG A 115 6.64 12.26 4.91
N TYR A 116 5.74 13.21 5.00
CA TYR A 116 5.85 14.36 5.87
C TYR A 116 4.74 14.35 6.92
N ALA A 117 5.14 14.28 8.19
CA ALA A 117 4.22 14.21 9.33
C ALA A 117 4.69 15.19 10.42
N PRO A 118 4.37 16.49 10.27
CA PRO A 118 4.79 17.50 11.23
C PRO A 118 4.11 17.29 12.59
N GLY A 119 4.92 17.33 13.66
CA GLY A 119 4.40 17.15 15.01
C GLY A 119 4.06 15.72 15.41
N GLU A 120 4.36 14.73 14.60
CA GLU A 120 4.22 13.32 14.97
C GLU A 120 5.22 12.97 16.08
N THR A 121 4.72 12.39 17.16
CA THR A 121 5.55 11.95 18.30
C THR A 121 5.54 10.43 18.38
N PHE A 122 6.65 9.86 18.84
CA PHE A 122 6.85 8.42 18.87
C PHE A 122 7.38 7.94 20.20
N VAL A 123 7.04 6.70 20.54
CA VAL A 123 7.73 5.91 21.55
C VAL A 123 8.58 4.86 20.87
N ASN A 124 9.88 4.88 21.17
CA ASN A 124 10.82 3.89 20.67
C ASN A 124 10.85 2.69 21.64
N THR A 125 10.45 1.53 21.16
CA THR A 125 10.62 0.27 21.88
C THR A 125 11.83 -0.47 21.31
N LYS A 126 12.30 -1.52 22.01
CA LYS A 126 13.41 -2.36 21.53
C LYS A 126 13.13 -3.03 20.19
N GLN A 127 11.87 -3.19 19.81
CA GLN A 127 11.47 -3.90 18.60
C GLN A 127 11.03 -2.96 17.46
N ARG A 128 10.33 -1.88 17.80
CA ARG A 128 9.74 -0.97 16.82
C ARG A 128 9.48 0.42 17.38
N ARG A 129 9.42 1.39 16.49
CA ARG A 129 8.92 2.73 16.76
C ARG A 129 7.40 2.75 16.60
N ILE A 130 6.70 3.22 17.62
CA ILE A 130 5.24 3.30 17.64
C ILE A 130 4.84 4.77 17.68
N PRO A 131 4.04 5.26 16.71
CA PRO A 131 3.50 6.61 16.80
C PRO A 131 2.53 6.71 17.98
N VAL A 132 2.64 7.79 18.75
CA VAL A 132 1.79 8.09 19.91
C VAL A 132 0.78 9.16 19.58
N SER A 133 1.19 10.20 18.85
CA SER A 133 0.27 11.21 18.35
C SER A 133 -0.29 10.79 17.01
N PHE A 134 -1.59 10.50 16.99
CA PHE A 134 -2.31 10.14 15.76
C PHE A 134 -2.97 11.34 15.08
N ASP A 135 -2.79 12.55 15.62
CA ASP A 135 -3.46 13.79 15.19
C ASP A 135 -2.67 14.56 14.15
N ALA A 136 -1.37 14.26 14.04
CA ALA A 136 -0.52 14.89 13.05
C ALA A 136 -1.05 14.57 11.63
N PRO A 137 -1.15 15.57 10.74
CA PRO A 137 -1.43 15.30 9.33
C PRO A 137 -0.24 14.54 8.73
N VAL A 138 -0.51 13.57 7.90
CA VAL A 138 0.51 12.81 7.18
C VAL A 138 0.32 13.00 5.70
N PHE A 139 1.30 13.63 5.06
CA PHE A 139 1.37 13.79 3.61
C PHE A 139 2.31 12.74 3.04
N THR A 140 1.90 12.08 1.99
CA THR A 140 2.72 11.13 1.24
C THR A 140 2.76 11.52 -0.23
N LEU A 141 3.92 11.43 -0.83
CA LEU A 141 4.14 11.59 -2.27
C LEU A 141 5.12 10.51 -2.69
N SER A 142 4.79 9.75 -3.70
CA SER A 142 5.72 8.80 -4.31
C SER A 142 5.71 8.92 -5.83
N HIS A 143 6.87 8.73 -6.42
CA HIS A 143 7.06 8.67 -7.85
C HIS A 143 7.94 7.48 -8.18
N THR A 144 7.46 6.60 -9.05
CA THR A 144 8.16 5.40 -9.51
C THR A 144 8.36 5.50 -11.02
N THR A 145 9.58 5.32 -11.47
CA THR A 145 9.95 5.27 -12.88
C THR A 145 10.46 3.88 -13.23
N GLY A 146 9.87 3.25 -14.20
CA GLY A 146 10.34 2.00 -14.81
C GLY A 146 11.26 2.29 -16.01
N PHE A 147 12.30 1.47 -16.15
CA PHE A 147 13.32 1.63 -17.18
C PHE A 147 13.34 0.43 -18.13
N LYS A 148 13.07 0.68 -19.41
CA LYS A 148 13.22 -0.34 -20.46
C LYS A 148 14.69 -0.50 -20.84
N GLY A 149 15.14 -1.76 -20.99
CA GLY A 149 16.50 -2.09 -21.44
C GLY A 149 17.57 -2.04 -20.35
N VAL A 150 17.19 -1.70 -19.09
CA VAL A 150 18.10 -1.72 -17.95
C VAL A 150 17.87 -3.01 -17.16
N LEU A 151 18.92 -3.81 -16.96
CA LEU A 151 18.91 -5.05 -16.21
C LEU A 151 17.70 -5.99 -16.52
N GLY A 152 17.30 -6.06 -17.79
CA GLY A 152 16.17 -6.90 -18.21
C GLY A 152 14.81 -6.22 -18.15
N GLY A 153 14.71 -4.97 -17.70
CA GLY A 153 13.44 -4.24 -17.69
C GLY A 153 12.85 -4.08 -19.09
N GLU A 154 11.58 -4.41 -19.25
CA GLU A 154 10.91 -4.45 -20.56
C GLU A 154 10.07 -3.22 -20.84
N TYR A 155 9.68 -2.48 -19.79
CA TYR A 155 8.72 -1.38 -19.91
C TYR A 155 9.25 -0.07 -19.33
N ASN A 156 8.92 1.04 -20.06
CA ASN A 156 9.06 2.39 -19.51
C ASN A 156 7.73 2.84 -18.95
N PHE A 157 7.71 3.24 -17.69
CA PHE A 157 6.52 3.77 -17.06
C PHE A 157 6.83 4.79 -15.97
N ASN A 158 5.85 5.62 -15.66
CA ASN A 158 5.93 6.60 -14.58
C ASN A 158 4.62 6.56 -13.81
N LEU A 159 4.71 6.19 -12.54
CA LEU A 159 3.60 6.15 -11.60
C LEU A 159 3.82 7.22 -10.53
N THR A 160 2.84 8.09 -10.33
CA THR A 160 2.84 9.07 -9.24
C THR A 160 1.66 8.83 -8.34
N GLU A 161 1.89 8.77 -7.04
CA GLU A 161 0.85 8.64 -6.02
C GLU A 161 0.99 9.74 -4.97
N VAL A 162 -0.13 10.26 -4.52
CA VAL A 162 -0.24 11.24 -3.44
C VAL A 162 -1.22 10.74 -2.39
N GLY A 163 -0.98 11.08 -1.14
CA GLY A 163 -1.87 10.71 -0.04
C GLY A 163 -1.87 11.74 1.07
N LEU A 164 -3.01 11.88 1.71
CA LEU A 164 -3.21 12.72 2.89
C LEU A 164 -4.01 11.94 3.92
N TYR A 165 -3.44 11.78 5.10
CA TYR A 165 -4.15 11.27 6.27
C TYR A 165 -4.29 12.37 7.31
N LYS A 166 -5.47 12.46 7.94
CA LYS A 166 -5.72 13.37 9.08
C LYS A 166 -6.76 12.78 10.00
N ARG A 167 -6.48 12.83 11.30
CA ARG A 167 -7.43 12.54 12.38
C ARG A 167 -7.98 13.83 12.95
N PHE A 168 -9.29 13.86 13.15
CA PHE A 168 -10.01 14.93 13.82
C PHE A 168 -10.67 14.39 15.10
N TRP A 169 -10.46 15.07 16.21
CA TRP A 169 -11.09 14.74 17.48
C TRP A 169 -12.25 15.65 17.75
N PHE A 170 -13.39 15.07 18.06
CA PHE A 170 -14.62 15.77 18.42
C PHE A 170 -15.01 15.39 19.83
N SER A 171 -14.46 16.07 20.83
CA SER A 171 -14.75 15.93 22.26
C SER A 171 -15.72 14.78 22.66
N SER A 172 -17.03 14.99 22.56
CA SER A 172 -18.05 14.02 22.94
C SER A 172 -18.50 13.09 21.79
N TRP A 173 -18.10 13.34 20.55
CA TRP A 173 -18.48 12.58 19.34
C TRP A 173 -17.40 11.66 18.82
N GLY A 174 -16.32 11.50 19.61
CA GLY A 174 -15.23 10.59 19.26
C GLY A 174 -14.27 11.18 18.25
N LYS A 175 -13.86 10.40 17.24
CA LYS A 175 -12.85 10.78 16.26
C LYS A 175 -13.26 10.41 14.85
N ILE A 176 -12.82 11.22 13.89
CA ILE A 176 -12.92 10.95 12.46
C ILE A 176 -11.50 10.77 11.92
N ASP A 177 -11.23 9.64 11.30
CA ASP A 177 -10.04 9.38 10.51
C ASP A 177 -10.39 9.58 9.04
N MET A 178 -9.68 10.46 8.36
CA MET A 178 -9.87 10.73 6.93
C MET A 178 -8.58 10.40 6.19
N PHE A 179 -8.71 9.65 5.11
CA PHE A 179 -7.63 9.30 4.23
C PHE A 179 -8.02 9.57 2.78
N VAL A 180 -7.25 10.40 2.10
CA VAL A 180 -7.43 10.75 0.69
C VAL A 180 -6.21 10.25 -0.07
N LYS A 181 -6.42 9.53 -1.14
CA LYS A 181 -5.37 9.07 -2.06
C LYS A 181 -5.71 9.43 -3.50
N GLY A 182 -4.68 9.64 -4.29
CA GLY A 182 -4.76 9.72 -5.73
C GLY A 182 -3.50 9.20 -6.38
N GLY A 183 -3.66 8.62 -7.57
CA GLY A 183 -2.53 8.11 -8.34
C GLY A 183 -2.77 8.24 -9.84
N ALA A 184 -1.69 8.35 -10.58
CA ALA A 184 -1.71 8.41 -12.04
C ALA A 184 -0.52 7.64 -12.62
N GLN A 185 -0.84 6.72 -13.52
CA GLN A 185 0.08 6.04 -14.41
C GLN A 185 0.15 6.87 -15.71
N TRP A 186 1.30 7.46 -15.98
CA TRP A 186 1.45 8.44 -17.08
C TRP A 186 1.66 7.79 -18.45
N ASN A 187 2.11 6.55 -18.47
CA ASN A 187 2.43 5.81 -19.69
C ASN A 187 1.41 4.68 -19.90
N LYS A 188 1.27 4.26 -21.14
CA LYS A 188 0.58 3.01 -21.48
C LYS A 188 1.44 1.83 -21.02
N VAL A 189 0.87 0.96 -20.24
CA VAL A 189 1.55 -0.21 -19.65
C VAL A 189 0.68 -1.46 -19.79
N PRO A 190 1.27 -2.66 -19.77
CA PRO A 190 0.50 -3.90 -19.72
C PRO A 190 -0.31 -3.99 -18.42
N PHE A 191 -1.39 -4.80 -18.44
CA PHE A 191 -2.33 -4.86 -17.33
C PHE A 191 -1.69 -5.15 -15.94
N PRO A 192 -0.63 -5.98 -15.80
CA PRO A 192 -0.04 -6.22 -14.48
C PRO A 192 0.67 -5.02 -13.85
N LEU A 193 0.92 -3.98 -14.65
CA LEU A 193 1.52 -2.70 -14.23
C LEU A 193 0.49 -1.58 -14.05
N LEU A 194 -0.79 -1.83 -14.36
CA LEU A 194 -1.88 -0.89 -14.09
C LEU A 194 -2.18 -0.81 -12.60
N ILE A 195 -2.77 0.31 -12.19
CA ILE A 195 -3.19 0.50 -10.81
C ILE A 195 -4.44 -0.33 -10.56
N MET A 196 -4.36 -1.24 -9.59
CA MET A 196 -5.44 -2.09 -9.17
C MET A 196 -5.86 -1.70 -7.75
N PRO A 197 -7.13 -1.32 -7.52
CA PRO A 197 -7.61 -1.09 -6.17
C PRO A 197 -7.46 -2.35 -5.32
N ALA A 198 -6.94 -2.18 -4.11
CA ALA A 198 -6.72 -3.30 -3.21
C ALA A 198 -8.06 -3.86 -2.70
N ALA A 199 -8.48 -5.01 -3.21
CA ALA A 199 -9.65 -5.73 -2.73
C ALA A 199 -9.37 -6.34 -1.35
N ASN A 200 -10.30 -6.17 -0.40
CA ASN A 200 -10.21 -6.87 0.87
C ASN A 200 -10.79 -8.28 0.73
N LEU A 201 -9.93 -9.23 0.55
CA LEU A 201 -10.29 -10.65 0.48
C LEU A 201 -10.25 -11.36 1.84
N SER A 202 -10.07 -10.62 2.94
CA SER A 202 -10.01 -11.17 4.29
C SER A 202 -11.33 -10.96 5.04
N TYR A 203 -11.60 -11.81 6.04
CA TYR A 203 -12.71 -11.63 6.99
C TYR A 203 -12.54 -10.42 7.91
N ILE A 204 -11.33 -9.84 7.97
CA ILE A 204 -11.03 -8.67 8.80
C ILE A 204 -10.96 -7.43 7.93
N LEU A 205 -11.59 -6.36 8.40
CA LEU A 205 -11.51 -5.05 7.77
C LEU A 205 -10.05 -4.55 7.79
N GLN A 206 -9.49 -4.37 6.61
CA GLN A 206 -8.15 -3.81 6.43
C GLN A 206 -8.28 -2.34 6.03
N ARG A 207 -7.37 -1.52 6.52
CA ARG A 207 -7.30 -0.12 6.11
C ARG A 207 -6.83 -0.02 4.65
N GLU A 208 -7.32 0.99 3.96
CA GLU A 208 -6.94 1.29 2.57
C GLU A 208 -7.33 0.19 1.58
N THR A 209 -8.33 -0.62 1.91
CA THR A 209 -8.86 -1.67 1.04
C THR A 209 -10.36 -1.49 0.80
N PHE A 210 -10.83 -2.07 -0.29
CA PHE A 210 -12.25 -2.02 -0.68
C PHE A 210 -12.89 -3.38 -0.47
N ASN A 211 -13.99 -3.42 0.29
CA ASN A 211 -14.65 -4.68 0.70
C ASN A 211 -15.65 -5.20 -0.33
N LEU A 212 -16.08 -4.36 -1.28
CA LEU A 212 -17.16 -4.68 -2.23
C LEU A 212 -16.67 -4.92 -3.66
N ILE A 213 -15.35 -4.97 -3.86
CA ILE A 213 -14.74 -5.27 -5.15
C ILE A 213 -14.03 -6.61 -5.11
N ASN A 214 -13.99 -7.28 -6.27
CA ASN A 214 -13.25 -8.52 -6.44
C ASN A 214 -11.79 -8.26 -6.81
N ASN A 215 -10.99 -9.32 -6.71
CA ASN A 215 -9.61 -9.28 -7.16
C ASN A 215 -9.54 -8.95 -8.66
N MET A 216 -8.70 -7.98 -9.04
CA MET A 216 -8.47 -7.56 -10.43
C MET A 216 -9.72 -7.07 -11.19
N GLU A 217 -10.80 -6.69 -10.50
CA GLU A 217 -12.03 -6.23 -11.13
C GLU A 217 -11.86 -4.90 -11.87
N PHE A 218 -11.01 -4.00 -11.35
CA PHE A 218 -10.76 -2.68 -11.93
C PHE A 218 -9.28 -2.49 -12.29
N LEU A 219 -9.04 -2.11 -13.53
CA LEU A 219 -7.71 -1.81 -14.08
C LEU A 219 -7.66 -0.34 -14.47
N ASN A 220 -6.90 0.46 -13.73
CA ASN A 220 -6.95 1.91 -13.83
C ASN A 220 -5.61 2.51 -14.21
N ASP A 221 -5.63 3.56 -15.02
CA ASP A 221 -4.49 4.44 -15.22
C ASP A 221 -4.46 5.60 -14.20
N ARG A 222 -5.64 6.00 -13.69
CA ARG A 222 -5.78 7.06 -12.69
C ARG A 222 -6.85 6.71 -11.69
N TYR A 223 -6.62 7.10 -10.44
CA TYR A 223 -7.63 6.93 -9.40
C TYR A 223 -7.60 8.07 -8.39
N ALA A 224 -8.72 8.27 -7.73
CA ALA A 224 -8.85 9.05 -6.51
C ALA A 224 -9.70 8.26 -5.53
N SER A 225 -9.29 8.18 -4.29
CA SER A 225 -10.02 7.48 -3.24
C SER A 225 -10.15 8.34 -1.99
N LEU A 226 -11.28 8.19 -1.30
CA LEU A 226 -11.58 8.79 -0.02
C LEU A 226 -12.04 7.69 0.93
N ASP A 227 -11.37 7.57 2.06
CA ASP A 227 -11.79 6.72 3.17
C ASP A 227 -12.04 7.62 4.40
N VAL A 228 -13.21 7.50 4.97
CA VAL A 228 -13.61 8.23 6.17
C VAL A 228 -14.15 7.23 7.18
N SER A 229 -13.53 7.15 8.34
CA SER A 229 -13.96 6.30 9.44
C SER A 229 -14.28 7.15 10.65
N TRP A 230 -15.50 7.09 11.11
CA TRP A 230 -15.99 7.79 12.29
C TRP A 230 -16.25 6.83 13.43
N ASP A 231 -15.46 6.92 14.48
CA ASP A 231 -15.64 6.20 15.75
C ASP A 231 -16.37 7.13 16.74
N LEU A 232 -17.64 6.83 17.02
CA LEU A 232 -18.49 7.63 17.89
C LEU A 232 -18.26 7.36 19.39
N ASN A 233 -17.34 6.46 19.72
CA ASN A 233 -16.93 6.13 21.09
C ASN A 233 -18.11 5.76 22.03
N GLY A 234 -19.12 5.07 21.51
CA GLY A 234 -20.29 4.63 22.28
C GLY A 234 -21.33 5.74 22.55
N LYS A 235 -21.27 6.85 21.83
CA LYS A 235 -22.15 8.01 22.07
C LYS A 235 -23.64 7.67 21.99
N ILE A 236 -24.03 6.82 21.05
CA ILE A 236 -25.42 6.40 20.85
C ILE A 236 -25.72 5.19 21.72
N PHE A 237 -24.92 4.15 21.67
CA PHE A 237 -25.19 2.90 22.37
C PHE A 237 -25.17 3.03 23.90
N ASN A 238 -24.34 3.92 24.46
CA ASN A 238 -24.35 4.18 25.90
C ASN A 238 -25.61 4.92 26.40
N ARG A 239 -26.46 5.46 25.53
CA ARG A 239 -27.75 6.06 25.87
C ARG A 239 -28.87 5.02 26.00
N ILE A 240 -28.70 3.85 25.40
CA ILE A 240 -29.69 2.77 25.41
C ILE A 240 -29.33 1.83 26.58
N PRO A 241 -30.17 1.70 27.64
CA PRO A 241 -29.81 0.98 28.88
C PRO A 241 -29.36 -0.46 28.65
N LEU A 242 -29.95 -1.15 27.65
CA LEU A 242 -29.61 -2.53 27.33
C LEU A 242 -28.24 -2.62 26.64
N LEU A 243 -27.97 -1.74 25.64
CA LEU A 243 -26.72 -1.75 24.87
C LEU A 243 -25.53 -1.22 25.70
N LYS A 244 -25.79 -0.31 26.64
CA LYS A 244 -24.79 0.20 27.58
C LYS A 244 -24.10 -0.92 28.37
N LYS A 245 -24.86 -1.97 28.74
CA LYS A 245 -24.33 -3.12 29.48
C LYS A 245 -23.34 -3.96 28.64
N LEU A 246 -23.53 -3.97 27.30
CA LEU A 246 -22.66 -4.69 26.38
C LEU A 246 -21.34 -3.98 26.09
N LYS A 247 -21.19 -2.70 26.48
CA LYS A 247 -20.01 -1.86 26.25
C LYS A 247 -19.61 -1.78 24.77
N TRP A 248 -20.55 -1.93 23.86
CA TRP A 248 -20.32 -1.82 22.44
C TRP A 248 -20.02 -0.38 22.03
N ARG A 249 -19.23 -0.24 20.98
CA ARG A 249 -18.90 1.04 20.36
C ARG A 249 -19.35 1.00 18.92
N GLU A 250 -19.97 2.09 18.50
CA GLU A 250 -20.36 2.29 17.11
C GLU A 250 -19.23 2.94 16.32
N ALA A 251 -18.99 2.43 15.12
CA ALA A 251 -18.14 3.04 14.12
C ALA A 251 -18.84 3.03 12.77
N VAL A 252 -18.69 4.09 12.02
CA VAL A 252 -19.23 4.24 10.66
C VAL A 252 -18.04 4.44 9.72
N SER A 253 -17.96 3.66 8.66
CA SER A 253 -16.94 3.80 7.62
C SER A 253 -17.61 4.11 6.28
N TYR A 254 -17.02 5.03 5.55
CA TYR A 254 -17.39 5.38 4.19
C TYR A 254 -16.14 5.33 3.32
N THR A 255 -16.19 4.51 2.28
CA THR A 255 -15.14 4.42 1.27
C THR A 255 -15.70 4.79 -0.09
N HIS A 256 -15.00 5.65 -0.81
CA HIS A 256 -15.32 6.02 -2.17
C HIS A 256 -14.09 5.90 -3.06
N LEU A 257 -14.27 5.25 -4.20
CA LEU A 257 -13.26 5.12 -5.24
C LEU A 257 -13.81 5.69 -6.54
N ARG A 258 -13.10 6.65 -7.11
CA ARG A 258 -13.28 7.07 -8.49
C ARG A 258 -12.05 6.67 -9.28
N ALA A 259 -12.24 5.80 -10.23
CA ALA A 259 -11.16 5.27 -11.04
C ALA A 259 -11.49 5.54 -12.52
N HIS A 260 -10.47 5.76 -13.33
CA HIS A 260 -10.58 5.83 -14.78
C HIS A 260 -10.07 4.52 -15.34
N GLU A 261 -11.00 3.70 -15.82
CA GLU A 261 -10.67 2.44 -16.46
C GLU A 261 -10.04 2.70 -17.82
N THR A 262 -8.91 2.10 -18.03
CA THR A 262 -8.26 2.08 -19.33
C THR A 262 -8.50 0.71 -19.96
N ALA A 263 -8.91 0.70 -21.23
CA ALA A 263 -8.80 -0.52 -22.02
C ALA A 263 -7.33 -0.94 -22.01
N ALA A 264 -7.00 -1.90 -21.15
CA ALA A 264 -5.66 -2.41 -21.01
C ALA A 264 -5.18 -2.85 -22.39
N ASN A 265 -4.08 -2.29 -22.85
CA ASN A 265 -3.32 -2.95 -23.89
C ASN A 265 -2.78 -4.22 -23.22
N LEU A 266 -3.56 -5.30 -23.30
CA LEU A 266 -3.13 -6.62 -22.90
C LEU A 266 -1.83 -6.91 -23.64
N VAL A 267 -0.78 -7.13 -22.87
CA VAL A 267 0.45 -7.73 -23.41
C VAL A 267 0.19 -9.21 -23.54
#